data_4ccc322bf2a33d57f50491950f217faa
#
_entry.id   4ccc322bf2a33d57f50491950f217faa
#
_cell.length_a   1.000
_cell.length_b   1.000
_cell.length_c   1.000
_cell.angle_alpha   90.00
_cell.angle_beta   90.00
_cell.angle_gamma   90.00
#
_symmetry.space_group_name_H-M   'P 1'
#
loop_
_entity.id
_entity.type
_entity.pdbx_description
1 polymer ?
#
loop_
_entity_poly.entity_id
_entity_poly.type
_entity_poly.pdbx_seq_one_letter_code
_entity_poly.pdbx_strand_id
1 'polypeptide(L)'
;MGPFTCLIEKETPSILVVDDIPSNLELMEAIFVKEGFKVYRALGADAAIEIFQECPIDVAVLDVMMPGMNGFELCIRLKNISGKRFFPVILLTALTDRSSRIKGLESGADDFISKPFDTSELLLKIRSLLKLKTLQEELDHSENIILTLAVAMEARDPYTKGHSTRVSKLAVDFSSYLGLSEKDREEMKKAGILHDIGKICLSQALLRKPGPLSKDEMEMIKTHALLGEELCRPLVSMKKILPAIRSHHERWDGKGFPDSLVGREIPLMARILSIIDSFDAMVSVRPYRDRRSARVTLETMKAEQFYGQWDSELLRYFLDMMFPLAEKGYLVDA
;
A
#
# COMPACT_ATOMS: atom_id res chain seq x y z
N MET A 1 -22.50 -0.41 36.71
CA MET A 1 -22.70 0.36 35.47
C MET A 1 -21.38 1.07 35.17
N GLY A 2 -20.54 0.53 34.27
CA GLY A 2 -19.22 1.05 33.95
C GLY A 2 -19.30 2.15 32.91
N PRO A 3 -18.41 3.16 32.96
CA PRO A 3 -18.49 4.35 32.12
C PRO A 3 -17.63 4.27 30.86
N PHE A 4 -17.67 3.18 30.10
CA PHE A 4 -16.98 3.06 28.81
C PHE A 4 -17.85 2.37 27.76
N THR A 5 -19.04 2.93 27.53
CA THR A 5 -19.71 2.73 26.26
C THR A 5 -19.35 3.93 25.38
N CYS A 6 -18.15 3.91 24.81
CA CYS A 6 -17.83 4.77 23.68
C CYS A 6 -18.66 4.23 22.52
N LEU A 7 -19.85 4.80 22.35
CA LEU A 7 -20.65 4.67 21.15
C LEU A 7 -19.83 5.29 20.02
N ILE A 8 -19.14 4.47 19.24
CA ILE A 8 -18.78 4.82 17.89
C ILE A 8 -20.13 5.02 17.21
N GLU A 9 -20.57 6.26 17.07
CA GLU A 9 -21.70 6.61 16.22
C GLU A 9 -21.37 6.05 14.85
N LYS A 10 -22.10 5.02 14.46
CA LYS A 10 -21.97 4.41 13.13
C LYS A 10 -22.45 5.50 12.18
N GLU A 11 -21.50 6.17 11.52
CA GLU A 11 -21.85 7.21 10.56
C GLU A 11 -22.88 6.64 9.59
N THR A 12 -23.96 7.36 9.40
CA THR A 12 -25.06 6.99 8.49
C THR A 12 -24.48 6.83 7.08
N PRO A 13 -24.51 5.63 6.47
CA PRO A 13 -23.88 5.43 5.17
C PRO A 13 -24.55 6.31 4.10
N SER A 14 -23.74 6.89 3.24
CA SER A 14 -24.16 7.82 2.21
C SER A 14 -24.23 7.14 0.83
N ILE A 15 -25.29 7.42 0.11
CA ILE A 15 -25.56 6.86 -1.22
C ILE A 15 -25.76 7.97 -2.25
N LEU A 16 -25.05 7.87 -3.36
CA LEU A 16 -25.26 8.71 -4.55
C LEU A 16 -26.19 7.96 -5.52
N VAL A 17 -27.30 8.58 -5.85
CA VAL A 17 -28.29 8.06 -6.82
C VAL A 17 -28.29 8.96 -8.04
N VAL A 18 -28.11 8.34 -9.21
CA VAL A 18 -28.03 9.07 -10.49
C VAL A 18 -29.01 8.48 -11.49
N ASP A 19 -29.92 9.30 -11.95
CA ASP A 19 -30.93 8.96 -12.96
C ASP A 19 -31.35 10.28 -13.64
N ASP A 20 -31.65 10.27 -14.93
CA ASP A 20 -32.08 11.47 -15.64
C ASP A 20 -33.57 11.78 -15.47
N ILE A 21 -34.31 10.87 -14.84
CA ILE A 21 -35.77 11.02 -14.58
C ILE A 21 -35.98 11.40 -13.09
N PRO A 22 -36.50 12.63 -12.81
CA PRO A 22 -36.66 13.10 -11.43
C PRO A 22 -37.53 12.20 -10.55
N SER A 23 -38.59 11.58 -11.10
CA SER A 23 -39.48 10.70 -10.34
C SER A 23 -38.77 9.40 -9.90
N ASN A 24 -37.77 8.91 -10.65
CA ASN A 24 -36.94 7.76 -10.24
C ASN A 24 -36.06 8.14 -9.04
N LEU A 25 -35.49 9.34 -9.06
CA LEU A 25 -34.68 9.85 -7.95
C LEU A 25 -35.50 10.02 -6.68
N GLU A 26 -36.73 10.58 -6.78
CA GLU A 26 -37.63 10.71 -5.64
C GLU A 26 -38.01 9.36 -5.04
N LEU A 27 -38.33 8.40 -5.90
CA LEU A 27 -38.66 7.04 -5.45
C LEU A 27 -37.48 6.38 -4.73
N MET A 28 -36.29 6.42 -5.33
CA MET A 28 -35.08 5.82 -4.72
C MET A 28 -34.68 6.54 -3.44
N GLU A 29 -34.79 7.86 -3.38
CA GLU A 29 -34.57 8.62 -2.15
C GLU A 29 -35.52 8.18 -1.03
N ALA A 30 -36.83 8.09 -1.30
CA ALA A 30 -37.80 7.65 -0.31
C ALA A 30 -37.48 6.24 0.24
N ILE A 31 -37.05 5.34 -0.64
CA ILE A 31 -36.63 3.99 -0.26
C ILE A 31 -35.40 4.04 0.64
N PHE A 32 -34.34 4.72 0.20
CA PHE A 32 -33.06 4.70 0.89
C PHE A 32 -33.07 5.50 2.21
N VAL A 33 -33.78 6.63 2.26
CA VAL A 33 -33.98 7.39 3.51
C VAL A 33 -34.69 6.53 4.55
N LYS A 34 -35.75 5.79 4.17
CA LYS A 34 -36.45 4.85 5.07
C LYS A 34 -35.52 3.76 5.60
N GLU A 35 -34.57 3.33 4.82
CA GLU A 35 -33.56 2.30 5.19
C GLU A 35 -32.34 2.87 5.94
N GLY A 36 -32.36 4.16 6.26
CA GLY A 36 -31.36 4.82 7.08
C GLY A 36 -30.13 5.30 6.32
N PHE A 37 -30.24 5.57 5.01
CA PHE A 37 -29.16 6.15 4.22
C PHE A 37 -29.25 7.67 4.15
N LYS A 38 -28.10 8.34 4.09
CA LYS A 38 -28.01 9.72 3.64
C LYS A 38 -27.94 9.72 2.11
N VAL A 39 -28.95 10.32 1.45
CA VAL A 39 -29.10 10.23 0.00
C VAL A 39 -28.66 11.53 -0.67
N TYR A 40 -27.81 11.39 -1.69
CA TYR A 40 -27.46 12.44 -2.62
C TYR A 40 -28.02 12.11 -4.00
N ARG A 41 -28.69 13.07 -4.64
CA ARG A 41 -29.36 12.89 -5.92
C ARG A 41 -28.67 13.70 -7.01
N ALA A 42 -28.49 13.10 -8.17
CA ALA A 42 -27.93 13.76 -9.34
C ALA A 42 -28.80 13.48 -10.59
N LEU A 43 -29.18 14.53 -11.30
CA LEU A 43 -29.94 14.47 -12.57
C LEU A 43 -28.98 14.30 -13.76
N GLY A 44 -28.05 13.35 -13.68
CA GLY A 44 -27.08 13.08 -14.74
C GLY A 44 -25.64 13.11 -14.25
N ALA A 45 -24.74 12.86 -15.18
CA ALA A 45 -23.34 12.55 -14.86
C ALA A 45 -22.54 13.75 -14.29
N ASP A 46 -22.74 14.95 -14.83
CA ASP A 46 -21.97 16.13 -14.41
C ASP A 46 -22.26 16.49 -12.95
N ALA A 47 -23.56 16.56 -12.59
CA ALA A 47 -23.99 16.78 -11.21
C ALA A 47 -23.50 15.67 -10.27
N ALA A 48 -23.46 14.42 -10.75
CA ALA A 48 -22.95 13.30 -9.96
C ALA A 48 -21.46 13.45 -9.64
N ILE A 49 -20.66 13.90 -10.60
CA ILE A 49 -19.22 14.12 -10.42
C ILE A 49 -18.97 15.27 -9.43
N GLU A 50 -19.71 16.38 -9.53
CA GLU A 50 -19.60 17.49 -8.59
C GLU A 50 -19.92 17.04 -7.15
N ILE A 51 -21.06 16.36 -6.96
CA ILE A 51 -21.45 15.82 -5.64
C ILE A 51 -20.39 14.85 -5.11
N PHE A 52 -19.83 13.98 -5.96
CA PHE A 52 -18.83 13.00 -5.56
C PHE A 52 -17.51 13.65 -5.11
N GLN A 53 -17.16 14.80 -5.67
CA GLN A 53 -15.95 15.54 -5.29
C GLN A 53 -16.13 16.33 -3.99
N GLU A 54 -17.35 16.80 -3.69
CA GLU A 54 -17.64 17.67 -2.55
C GLU A 54 -18.15 16.92 -1.31
N CYS A 55 -18.75 15.73 -1.51
CA CYS A 55 -19.41 14.99 -0.46
C CYS A 55 -18.79 13.62 -0.21
N PRO A 56 -18.77 13.14 1.04
CA PRO A 56 -18.37 11.76 1.34
C PRO A 56 -19.46 10.79 0.86
N ILE A 57 -19.17 10.02 -0.19
CA ILE A 57 -20.07 9.02 -0.74
C ILE A 57 -19.53 7.62 -0.45
N ASP A 58 -20.40 6.72 0.03
CA ASP A 58 -20.05 5.35 0.37
C ASP A 58 -20.36 4.35 -0.74
N VAL A 59 -21.43 4.58 -1.50
CA VAL A 59 -21.87 3.74 -2.60
C VAL A 59 -22.59 4.56 -3.64
N ALA A 60 -22.50 4.22 -4.92
CA ALA A 60 -23.27 4.83 -5.99
C ALA A 60 -24.21 3.84 -6.66
N VAL A 61 -25.42 4.30 -6.99
CA VAL A 61 -26.40 3.61 -7.81
C VAL A 61 -26.66 4.49 -9.04
N LEU A 62 -26.28 3.99 -10.21
CA LEU A 62 -26.28 4.76 -11.46
C LEU A 62 -27.22 4.14 -12.48
N ASP A 63 -28.10 4.94 -13.05
CA ASP A 63 -28.79 4.50 -14.28
C ASP A 63 -27.80 4.44 -15.44
N VAL A 64 -27.93 3.39 -16.25
CA VAL A 64 -27.09 3.21 -17.44
C VAL A 64 -27.56 4.12 -18.58
N MET A 65 -28.88 4.30 -18.73
CA MET A 65 -29.48 4.98 -19.87
C MET A 65 -29.74 6.45 -19.57
N MET A 66 -28.70 7.28 -19.65
CA MET A 66 -28.79 8.72 -19.44
C MET A 66 -28.31 9.47 -20.70
N PRO A 67 -28.88 10.66 -20.98
CA PRO A 67 -28.41 11.50 -22.08
C PRO A 67 -26.99 12.05 -21.81
N GLY A 68 -26.20 12.18 -22.86
CA GLY A 68 -24.81 12.62 -22.76
C GLY A 68 -23.89 11.48 -22.27
N MET A 69 -23.30 11.65 -21.10
CA MET A 69 -22.47 10.62 -20.46
C MET A 69 -23.38 9.54 -19.85
N ASN A 70 -23.27 8.31 -20.35
CA ASN A 70 -24.04 7.18 -19.84
C ASN A 70 -23.48 6.63 -18.50
N GLY A 71 -24.25 5.72 -17.85
CA GLY A 71 -23.84 5.18 -16.54
C GLY A 71 -22.56 4.36 -16.55
N PHE A 72 -22.16 3.73 -17.66
CA PHE A 72 -20.88 3.03 -17.78
C PHE A 72 -19.71 4.00 -17.77
N GLU A 73 -19.81 5.07 -18.56
CA GLU A 73 -18.78 6.12 -18.62
C GLU A 73 -18.65 6.85 -17.29
N LEU A 74 -19.78 7.16 -16.64
CA LEU A 74 -19.80 7.74 -15.30
C LEU A 74 -19.15 6.82 -14.27
N CYS A 75 -19.41 5.50 -14.31
CA CYS A 75 -18.79 4.52 -13.44
C CYS A 75 -17.26 4.58 -13.58
N ILE A 76 -16.73 4.50 -14.80
CA ILE A 76 -15.28 4.62 -15.06
C ILE A 76 -14.73 5.93 -14.48
N ARG A 77 -15.45 7.03 -14.65
CA ARG A 77 -15.02 8.33 -14.15
C ARG A 77 -14.97 8.38 -12.64
N LEU A 78 -16.00 7.91 -11.94
CA LEU A 78 -16.05 7.86 -10.47
C LEU A 78 -14.98 6.92 -9.90
N LYS A 79 -14.75 5.75 -10.52
CA LYS A 79 -13.68 4.82 -10.15
C LYS A 79 -12.30 5.45 -10.29
N ASN A 80 -12.06 6.21 -11.36
CA ASN A 80 -10.79 6.93 -11.56
C ASN A 80 -10.58 8.04 -10.50
N ILE A 81 -11.64 8.78 -10.14
CA ILE A 81 -11.58 9.82 -9.10
C ILE A 81 -11.34 9.19 -7.73
N SER A 82 -11.96 8.03 -7.42
CA SER A 82 -11.75 7.32 -6.15
C SER A 82 -10.35 6.75 -5.99
N GLY A 83 -9.60 6.58 -7.09
CA GLY A 83 -8.23 6.07 -7.09
C GLY A 83 -8.12 4.65 -6.55
N LYS A 84 -7.29 4.46 -5.51
CA LYS A 84 -7.07 3.15 -4.87
C LYS A 84 -8.15 2.78 -3.83
N ARG A 85 -9.00 3.71 -3.44
CA ARG A 85 -10.07 3.45 -2.48
C ARG A 85 -11.13 2.57 -3.12
N PHE A 86 -11.54 1.50 -2.44
CA PHE A 86 -12.67 0.70 -2.87
C PHE A 86 -13.96 1.54 -2.78
N PHE A 87 -14.54 1.83 -3.93
CA PHE A 87 -15.78 2.61 -4.05
C PHE A 87 -16.82 1.78 -4.81
N PRO A 88 -17.82 1.21 -4.12
CA PRO A 88 -18.83 0.36 -4.75
C PRO A 88 -19.77 1.16 -5.65
N VAL A 89 -20.01 0.60 -6.85
CA VAL A 89 -20.93 1.12 -7.86
C VAL A 89 -21.85 0.03 -8.34
N ILE A 90 -23.15 0.27 -8.28
CA ILE A 90 -24.21 -0.58 -8.85
C ILE A 90 -24.82 0.13 -10.06
N LEU A 91 -24.93 -0.60 -11.18
CA LEU A 91 -25.56 -0.10 -12.38
C LEU A 91 -27.00 -0.61 -12.47
N LEU A 92 -27.94 0.31 -12.72
CA LEU A 92 -29.33 -0.01 -13.04
C LEU A 92 -29.49 -0.01 -14.57
N THR A 93 -29.92 -1.12 -15.13
CA THR A 93 -29.99 -1.27 -16.59
C THR A 93 -31.31 -1.87 -17.07
N ALA A 94 -31.84 -1.33 -18.15
CA ALA A 94 -32.93 -1.97 -18.88
C ALA A 94 -32.41 -3.03 -19.88
N LEU A 95 -31.10 -3.12 -20.05
CA LEU A 95 -30.43 -3.99 -21.00
C LEU A 95 -30.21 -5.38 -20.39
N THR A 96 -30.89 -6.37 -20.93
CA THR A 96 -30.81 -7.77 -20.48
C THR A 96 -29.83 -8.61 -21.30
N ASP A 97 -29.26 -8.03 -22.35
CA ASP A 97 -28.38 -8.73 -23.27
C ASP A 97 -26.95 -8.93 -22.71
N ARG A 98 -26.30 -9.96 -23.24
CA ARG A 98 -24.93 -10.35 -22.81
C ARG A 98 -23.90 -9.23 -23.03
N SER A 99 -24.07 -8.43 -24.08
CA SER A 99 -23.11 -7.37 -24.45
C SER A 99 -23.09 -6.25 -23.40
N SER A 100 -24.24 -5.88 -22.86
CA SER A 100 -24.37 -4.85 -21.83
C SER A 100 -23.80 -5.30 -20.49
N ARG A 101 -23.91 -6.59 -20.16
CA ARG A 101 -23.24 -7.16 -18.96
C ARG A 101 -21.73 -7.10 -19.06
N ILE A 102 -21.18 -7.39 -20.25
CA ILE A 102 -19.73 -7.32 -20.48
C ILE A 102 -19.25 -5.86 -20.31
N LYS A 103 -19.93 -4.90 -20.93
CA LYS A 103 -19.62 -3.47 -20.79
C LYS A 103 -19.69 -3.00 -19.32
N GLY A 104 -20.67 -3.51 -18.56
CA GLY A 104 -20.77 -3.22 -17.12
C GLY A 104 -19.55 -3.70 -16.33
N LEU A 105 -19.08 -4.91 -16.60
CA LEU A 105 -17.86 -5.45 -15.98
C LEU A 105 -16.60 -4.68 -16.41
N GLU A 106 -16.50 -4.32 -17.70
CA GLU A 106 -15.39 -3.51 -18.23
C GLU A 106 -15.37 -2.09 -17.67
N SER A 107 -16.54 -1.53 -17.30
CA SER A 107 -16.61 -0.21 -16.63
C SER A 107 -16.11 -0.21 -15.19
N GLY A 108 -15.81 -1.38 -14.61
CA GLY A 108 -15.39 -1.53 -13.23
C GLY A 108 -16.53 -1.45 -12.21
N ALA A 109 -17.79 -1.57 -12.65
CA ALA A 109 -18.92 -1.67 -11.73
C ALA A 109 -18.84 -2.96 -10.89
N ASP A 110 -19.24 -2.87 -9.63
CA ASP A 110 -19.17 -4.00 -8.70
C ASP A 110 -20.40 -4.92 -8.81
N ASP A 111 -21.55 -4.35 -9.23
CA ASP A 111 -22.74 -5.13 -9.49
C ASP A 111 -23.67 -4.39 -10.49
N PHE A 112 -24.69 -5.10 -10.99
CA PHE A 112 -25.73 -4.54 -11.84
C PHE A 112 -27.08 -5.16 -11.51
N ILE A 113 -28.15 -4.40 -11.77
CA ILE A 113 -29.54 -4.82 -11.55
C ILE A 113 -30.36 -4.42 -12.76
N SER A 114 -31.16 -5.36 -13.27
CA SER A 114 -32.05 -5.13 -14.41
C SER A 114 -33.34 -4.41 -13.97
N LYS A 115 -33.75 -3.38 -14.70
CA LYS A 115 -35.06 -2.74 -14.53
C LYS A 115 -36.15 -3.58 -15.27
N PRO A 116 -37.32 -3.81 -14.68
CA PRO A 116 -37.76 -3.43 -13.33
C PRO A 116 -37.08 -4.30 -12.26
N PHE A 117 -36.70 -3.72 -11.14
CA PHE A 117 -36.00 -4.40 -10.06
C PHE A 117 -36.81 -4.52 -8.78
N ASP A 118 -36.51 -5.54 -8.00
CA ASP A 118 -36.98 -5.67 -6.62
C ASP A 118 -36.14 -4.80 -5.67
N THR A 119 -36.82 -3.95 -4.90
CA THR A 119 -36.18 -3.08 -3.92
C THR A 119 -35.36 -3.87 -2.90
N SER A 120 -35.84 -5.04 -2.49
CA SER A 120 -35.15 -5.90 -1.53
C SER A 120 -33.86 -6.45 -2.11
N GLU A 121 -33.82 -6.81 -3.39
CA GLU A 121 -32.61 -7.24 -4.09
C GLU A 121 -31.59 -6.11 -4.13
N LEU A 122 -31.99 -4.89 -4.50
CA LEU A 122 -31.12 -3.73 -4.55
C LEU A 122 -30.51 -3.42 -3.18
N LEU A 123 -31.33 -3.41 -2.13
CA LEU A 123 -30.88 -3.16 -0.76
C LEU A 123 -29.90 -4.23 -0.25
N LEU A 124 -30.15 -5.50 -0.54
CA LEU A 124 -29.24 -6.60 -0.18
C LEU A 124 -27.87 -6.44 -0.83
N LYS A 125 -27.82 -6.09 -2.12
CA LYS A 125 -26.58 -5.83 -2.86
C LYS A 125 -25.83 -4.63 -2.29
N ILE A 126 -26.50 -3.52 -2.05
CA ILE A 126 -25.93 -2.31 -1.43
C ILE A 126 -25.29 -2.66 -0.08
N ARG A 127 -26.04 -3.34 0.82
CA ARG A 127 -25.55 -3.71 2.14
C ARG A 127 -24.36 -4.66 2.06
N SER A 128 -24.35 -5.60 1.13
CA SER A 128 -23.22 -6.51 0.91
C SER A 128 -21.97 -5.76 0.47
N LEU A 129 -22.09 -4.84 -0.48
CA LEU A 129 -20.98 -4.04 -0.98
C LEU A 129 -20.45 -3.05 0.07
N LEU A 130 -21.33 -2.43 0.86
CA LEU A 130 -20.93 -1.58 1.98
C LEU A 130 -20.19 -2.37 3.05
N LYS A 131 -20.63 -3.59 3.37
CA LYS A 131 -19.90 -4.49 4.28
C LYS A 131 -18.52 -4.81 3.76
N LEU A 132 -18.39 -5.11 2.46
CA LEU A 132 -17.09 -5.36 1.82
C LEU A 132 -16.19 -4.12 1.91
N LYS A 133 -16.73 -2.92 1.64
CA LYS A 133 -16.01 -1.66 1.79
C LYS A 133 -15.48 -1.46 3.22
N THR A 134 -16.36 -1.63 4.23
CA THR A 134 -15.95 -1.50 5.65
C THR A 134 -14.82 -2.46 6.00
N LEU A 135 -14.92 -3.73 5.59
CA LEU A 135 -13.86 -4.72 5.84
C LEU A 135 -12.54 -4.35 5.16
N GLN A 136 -12.60 -3.82 3.94
CA GLN A 136 -11.41 -3.34 3.24
C GLN A 136 -10.78 -2.13 3.96
N GLU A 137 -11.60 -1.16 4.39
CA GLU A 137 -11.13 0.02 5.12
C GLU A 137 -10.53 -0.37 6.50
N GLU A 138 -11.10 -1.35 7.20
CA GLU A 138 -10.53 -1.88 8.44
C GLU A 138 -9.17 -2.56 8.23
N LEU A 139 -9.02 -3.31 7.14
CA LEU A 139 -7.76 -3.93 6.77
C LEU A 139 -6.69 -2.87 6.44
N ASP A 140 -7.03 -1.88 5.61
CA ASP A 140 -6.14 -0.80 5.23
C ASP A 140 -5.72 0.04 6.45
N HIS A 141 -6.66 0.29 7.36
CA HIS A 141 -6.39 0.99 8.62
C HIS A 141 -5.42 0.21 9.51
N SER A 142 -5.64 -1.09 9.66
CA SER A 142 -4.77 -1.96 10.47
C SER A 142 -3.35 -2.03 9.89
N GLU A 143 -3.22 -2.14 8.57
CA GLU A 143 -1.92 -2.08 7.89
C GLU A 143 -1.21 -0.74 8.15
N ASN A 144 -1.92 0.37 8.00
CA ASN A 144 -1.35 1.70 8.20
C ASN A 144 -0.89 1.92 9.66
N ILE A 145 -1.61 1.39 10.65
CA ILE A 145 -1.17 1.43 12.06
C ILE A 145 0.18 0.73 12.21
N ILE A 146 0.33 -0.48 11.65
CA ILE A 146 1.56 -1.27 11.76
C ILE A 146 2.72 -0.54 11.09
N LEU A 147 2.52 -0.02 9.88
CA LEU A 147 3.53 0.75 9.16
C LEU A 147 3.93 2.02 9.94
N THR A 148 2.95 2.72 10.51
CA THR A 148 3.19 3.92 11.33
C THR A 148 3.96 3.58 12.60
N LEU A 149 3.62 2.48 13.27
CA LEU A 149 4.35 2.01 14.44
C LEU A 149 5.79 1.64 14.10
N ALA A 150 6.03 1.00 12.97
CA ALA A 150 7.39 0.67 12.51
C ALA A 150 8.23 1.94 12.32
N VAL A 151 7.69 2.96 11.65
CA VAL A 151 8.35 4.26 11.47
C VAL A 151 8.54 4.99 12.81
N ALA A 152 7.53 4.97 13.69
CA ALA A 152 7.62 5.61 15.00
C ALA A 152 8.68 4.96 15.90
N MET A 153 8.94 3.67 15.72
CA MET A 153 9.98 2.97 16.47
C MET A 153 11.39 3.39 16.08
N GLU A 154 11.61 3.71 14.81
CA GLU A 154 12.90 4.27 14.39
C GLU A 154 13.24 5.57 15.13
N ALA A 155 12.23 6.36 15.52
CA ALA A 155 12.46 7.57 16.31
C ALA A 155 13.09 7.28 17.69
N ARG A 156 13.06 6.01 18.15
CA ARG A 156 13.74 5.56 19.38
C ARG A 156 15.24 5.33 19.19
N ASP A 157 15.66 5.11 17.94
CA ASP A 157 17.06 4.99 17.58
C ASP A 157 17.51 6.25 16.81
N PRO A 158 18.32 7.13 17.40
CA PRO A 158 18.74 8.38 16.76
C PRO A 158 19.54 8.17 15.46
N TYR A 159 19.99 6.95 15.20
CA TYR A 159 20.82 6.60 14.05
C TYR A 159 20.02 6.10 12.85
N THR A 160 18.77 5.69 13.07
CA THR A 160 17.89 5.16 12.02
C THR A 160 16.72 6.09 11.67
N LYS A 161 16.70 7.31 12.24
CA LYS A 161 15.60 8.26 11.95
C LYS A 161 15.41 8.45 10.45
N GLY A 162 14.23 8.07 9.97
CA GLY A 162 13.82 8.20 8.57
C GLY A 162 14.45 7.16 7.62
N HIS A 163 15.25 6.22 8.12
CA HIS A 163 15.89 5.17 7.34
C HIS A 163 14.87 4.30 6.60
N SER A 164 13.92 3.69 7.30
CA SER A 164 12.91 2.82 6.66
C SER A 164 12.06 3.57 5.63
N THR A 165 11.80 4.85 5.86
CA THR A 165 11.08 5.70 4.88
C THR A 165 11.92 5.89 3.62
N ARG A 166 13.23 6.19 3.74
CA ARG A 166 14.13 6.33 2.59
C ARG A 166 14.33 5.01 1.87
N VAL A 167 14.60 3.92 2.60
CA VAL A 167 14.71 2.56 2.04
C VAL A 167 13.44 2.18 1.28
N SER A 168 12.27 2.42 1.86
CA SER A 168 10.98 2.15 1.23
C SER A 168 10.79 2.93 -0.07
N LYS A 169 11.10 4.22 -0.08
CA LYS A 169 11.00 5.06 -1.28
C LYS A 169 11.95 4.58 -2.38
N LEU A 170 13.22 4.35 -2.03
CA LEU A 170 14.20 3.82 -2.98
C LEU A 170 13.82 2.43 -3.51
N ALA A 171 13.20 1.59 -2.66
CA ALA A 171 12.73 0.27 -3.07
C ALA A 171 11.60 0.35 -4.10
N VAL A 172 10.68 1.29 -3.95
CA VAL A 172 9.62 1.57 -4.96
C VAL A 172 10.24 2.10 -6.25
N ASP A 173 11.13 3.09 -6.16
CA ASP A 173 11.76 3.72 -7.32
C ASP A 173 12.60 2.70 -8.11
N PHE A 174 13.40 1.90 -7.41
CA PHE A 174 14.22 0.86 -8.06
C PHE A 174 13.36 -0.27 -8.64
N SER A 175 12.32 -0.69 -7.95
CA SER A 175 11.35 -1.68 -8.47
C SER A 175 10.64 -1.17 -9.73
N SER A 176 10.33 0.12 -9.79
CA SER A 176 9.77 0.76 -10.98
C SER A 176 10.78 0.77 -12.14
N TYR A 177 12.04 1.08 -11.86
CA TYR A 177 13.12 1.04 -12.83
C TYR A 177 13.34 -0.36 -13.41
N LEU A 178 13.18 -1.41 -12.58
CA LEU A 178 13.25 -2.81 -12.98
C LEU A 178 12.00 -3.30 -13.73
N GLY A 179 10.95 -2.47 -13.88
CA GLY A 179 9.70 -2.82 -14.57
C GLY A 179 8.79 -3.78 -13.77
N LEU A 180 8.91 -3.82 -12.45
CA LEU A 180 8.04 -4.63 -11.60
C LEU A 180 6.60 -4.10 -11.61
N SER A 181 5.63 -5.00 -11.43
CA SER A 181 4.21 -4.65 -11.39
C SER A 181 3.91 -3.65 -10.27
N GLU A 182 2.82 -2.89 -10.40
CA GLU A 182 2.37 -1.98 -9.34
C GLU A 182 2.15 -2.71 -8.02
N LYS A 183 1.60 -3.92 -8.08
CA LYS A 183 1.40 -4.77 -6.91
C LYS A 183 2.72 -5.13 -6.22
N ASP A 184 3.74 -5.50 -6.98
CA ASP A 184 5.05 -5.84 -6.42
C ASP A 184 5.76 -4.61 -5.84
N ARG A 185 5.54 -3.42 -6.42
CA ARG A 185 6.05 -2.14 -5.90
C ARG A 185 5.42 -1.78 -4.56
N GLU A 186 4.11 -2.01 -4.39
CA GLU A 186 3.44 -1.81 -3.09
C GLU A 186 3.96 -2.80 -2.02
N GLU A 187 4.20 -4.06 -2.40
CA GLU A 187 4.85 -5.03 -1.48
C GLU A 187 6.27 -4.60 -1.12
N MET A 188 7.06 -4.10 -2.10
CA MET A 188 8.39 -3.55 -1.83
C MET A 188 8.36 -2.35 -0.91
N LYS A 189 7.36 -1.47 -1.04
CA LYS A 189 7.14 -0.34 -0.12
C LYS A 189 6.96 -0.82 1.32
N LYS A 190 6.07 -1.81 1.54
CA LYS A 190 5.83 -2.40 2.86
C LYS A 190 7.10 -3.09 3.39
N ALA A 191 7.77 -3.86 2.55
CA ALA A 191 9.00 -4.55 2.92
C ALA A 191 10.11 -3.57 3.35
N GLY A 192 10.27 -2.45 2.62
CA GLY A 192 11.22 -1.40 2.98
C GLY A 192 10.94 -0.73 4.33
N ILE A 193 9.66 -0.54 4.70
CA ILE A 193 9.30 0.00 6.00
C ILE A 193 9.53 -1.02 7.12
N LEU A 194 9.25 -2.30 6.87
CA LEU A 194 9.16 -3.34 7.89
C LEU A 194 10.40 -4.23 8.00
N HIS A 195 11.41 -4.09 7.13
CA HIS A 195 12.56 -5.01 7.11
C HIS A 195 13.25 -5.11 8.47
N ASP A 196 13.32 -4.03 9.19
CA ASP A 196 13.98 -3.87 10.49
C ASP A 196 13.03 -3.93 11.70
N ILE A 197 11.73 -4.24 11.50
CA ILE A 197 10.70 -4.21 12.58
C ILE A 197 11.07 -5.09 13.78
N GLY A 198 11.80 -6.17 13.55
CA GLY A 198 12.24 -7.08 14.63
C GLY A 198 13.21 -6.45 15.64
N LYS A 199 13.80 -5.31 15.33
CA LYS A 199 14.61 -4.54 16.30
C LYS A 199 13.81 -4.08 17.52
N ILE A 200 12.48 -4.07 17.43
CA ILE A 200 11.60 -3.82 18.61
C ILE A 200 11.85 -4.79 19.75
N CYS A 201 12.20 -6.05 19.41
CA CYS A 201 12.43 -7.11 20.39
C CYS A 201 13.83 -7.01 21.05
N LEU A 202 14.69 -6.14 20.53
CA LEU A 202 16.04 -5.97 21.07
C LEU A 202 16.09 -4.90 22.16
N SER A 203 16.98 -5.07 23.13
CA SER A 203 17.15 -4.09 24.19
C SER A 203 17.70 -2.77 23.65
N GLN A 204 17.20 -1.66 24.15
CA GLN A 204 17.70 -0.33 23.78
C GLN A 204 19.17 -0.13 24.12
N ALA A 205 19.66 -0.75 25.19
CA ALA A 205 21.06 -0.72 25.59
C ALA A 205 21.95 -1.36 24.51
N LEU A 206 21.50 -2.44 23.87
CA LEU A 206 22.22 -3.10 22.80
C LEU A 206 22.26 -2.25 21.54
N LEU A 207 21.10 -1.70 21.13
CA LEU A 207 20.98 -0.89 19.92
C LEU A 207 21.76 0.43 20.01
N ARG A 208 21.93 0.99 21.22
CA ARG A 208 22.61 2.27 21.48
C ARG A 208 24.01 2.10 22.04
N LYS A 209 24.55 0.90 22.09
CA LYS A 209 25.87 0.66 22.66
C LYS A 209 26.93 1.51 21.96
N PRO A 210 27.67 2.35 22.69
CA PRO A 210 28.79 3.07 22.11
C PRO A 210 29.99 2.11 21.92
N GLY A 211 30.45 1.97 20.69
CA GLY A 211 31.63 1.16 20.37
C GLY A 211 31.28 -0.17 19.68
N PRO A 212 32.29 -1.03 19.46
CA PRO A 212 32.11 -2.29 18.76
C PRO A 212 31.29 -3.28 19.61
N LEU A 213 30.48 -4.07 18.91
CA LEU A 213 29.68 -5.14 19.51
C LEU A 213 30.56 -6.36 19.76
N SER A 214 30.31 -7.08 20.86
CA SER A 214 30.86 -8.41 21.05
C SER A 214 30.26 -9.40 20.05
N LYS A 215 30.86 -10.63 19.94
CA LYS A 215 30.27 -11.67 19.07
C LYS A 215 28.86 -12.03 19.50
N ASP A 216 28.60 -12.18 20.79
CA ASP A 216 27.27 -12.55 21.32
C ASP A 216 26.27 -11.44 21.10
N GLU A 217 26.65 -10.19 21.26
CA GLU A 217 25.81 -9.03 20.97
C GLU A 217 25.47 -8.93 19.48
N MET A 218 26.43 -9.23 18.60
CA MET A 218 26.20 -9.27 17.16
C MET A 218 25.23 -10.39 16.77
N GLU A 219 25.39 -11.59 17.35
CA GLU A 219 24.43 -12.68 17.12
C GLU A 219 23.02 -12.30 17.62
N MET A 220 22.92 -11.60 18.75
CA MET A 220 21.65 -11.09 19.24
C MET A 220 21.02 -10.07 18.27
N ILE A 221 21.81 -9.16 17.69
CA ILE A 221 21.29 -8.22 16.68
C ILE A 221 20.81 -8.95 15.44
N LYS A 222 21.51 -9.97 14.98
CA LYS A 222 21.11 -10.75 13.80
C LYS A 222 19.73 -11.40 13.94
N THR A 223 19.28 -11.65 15.18
CA THR A 223 17.95 -12.24 15.41
C THR A 223 16.80 -11.36 14.94
N HIS A 224 17.02 -10.03 14.75
CA HIS A 224 15.94 -9.13 14.33
C HIS A 224 15.26 -9.56 13.02
N ALA A 225 15.99 -10.16 12.09
CA ALA A 225 15.43 -10.64 10.83
C ALA A 225 14.39 -11.76 11.06
N LEU A 226 14.70 -12.71 11.94
CA LEU A 226 13.80 -13.79 12.35
C LEU A 226 12.60 -13.24 13.15
N LEU A 227 12.88 -12.40 14.12
CA LEU A 227 11.86 -11.80 14.98
C LEU A 227 10.92 -10.89 14.17
N GLY A 228 11.45 -10.18 13.17
CA GLY A 228 10.64 -9.36 12.25
C GLY A 228 9.69 -10.20 11.42
N GLU A 229 10.15 -11.32 10.87
CA GLU A 229 9.28 -12.28 10.20
C GLU A 229 8.21 -12.82 11.14
N GLU A 230 8.55 -13.22 12.36
CA GLU A 230 7.60 -13.74 13.35
C GLU A 230 6.53 -12.73 13.75
N LEU A 231 6.91 -11.47 13.96
CA LEU A 231 5.99 -10.37 14.27
C LEU A 231 4.98 -10.12 13.14
N CYS A 232 5.43 -10.21 11.88
CA CYS A 232 4.58 -9.96 10.73
C CYS A 232 3.80 -11.19 10.25
N ARG A 233 4.18 -12.42 10.67
CA ARG A 233 3.56 -13.70 10.24
C ARG A 233 2.05 -13.80 10.47
N PRO A 234 1.47 -13.31 11.60
CA PRO A 234 0.02 -13.34 11.80
C PRO A 234 -0.78 -12.51 10.80
N LEU A 235 -0.14 -11.58 10.11
CA LEU A 235 -0.79 -10.64 9.20
C LEU A 235 -0.83 -11.22 7.78
N VAL A 236 -2.03 -11.61 7.34
CA VAL A 236 -2.23 -12.24 6.03
C VAL A 236 -1.76 -11.33 4.88
N SER A 237 -1.97 -10.02 5.01
CA SER A 237 -1.56 -9.02 4.03
C SER A 237 -0.04 -8.87 3.90
N MET A 238 0.73 -9.31 4.89
CA MET A 238 2.20 -9.24 4.90
C MET A 238 2.87 -10.52 4.37
N LYS A 239 2.10 -11.57 4.06
CA LYS A 239 2.63 -12.90 3.70
C LYS A 239 3.68 -12.86 2.58
N LYS A 240 3.51 -11.97 1.60
CA LYS A 240 4.43 -11.86 0.46
C LYS A 240 5.79 -11.25 0.81
N ILE A 241 5.82 -10.40 1.82
CA ILE A 241 7.04 -9.68 2.23
C ILE A 241 7.80 -10.40 3.34
N LEU A 242 7.22 -11.42 4.00
CA LEU A 242 7.91 -12.18 5.05
C LEU A 242 9.27 -12.70 4.62
N PRO A 243 9.42 -13.31 3.41
CA PRO A 243 10.75 -13.76 2.96
C PRO A 243 11.74 -12.61 2.77
N ALA A 244 11.27 -11.41 2.41
CA ALA A 244 12.13 -10.25 2.29
C ALA A 244 12.59 -9.73 3.65
N ILE A 245 11.70 -9.66 4.65
CA ILE A 245 12.03 -9.28 6.04
C ILE A 245 13.05 -10.28 6.63
N ARG A 246 12.84 -11.59 6.41
CA ARG A 246 13.74 -12.62 6.92
C ARG A 246 15.14 -12.54 6.31
N SER A 247 15.21 -12.33 4.98
CA SER A 247 16.44 -12.59 4.22
C SER A 247 17.15 -11.32 3.71
N HIS A 248 16.80 -10.12 4.17
CA HIS A 248 17.41 -8.87 3.68
C HIS A 248 18.90 -8.72 4.04
N HIS A 249 19.39 -9.50 4.98
CA HIS A 249 20.81 -9.58 5.34
C HIS A 249 21.52 -10.82 4.78
N GLU A 250 20.84 -11.56 3.91
CA GLU A 250 21.53 -12.61 3.15
C GLU A 250 22.48 -11.99 2.14
N ARG A 251 23.58 -12.71 1.88
CA ARG A 251 24.62 -12.29 0.96
C ARG A 251 24.67 -13.26 -0.23
N TRP A 252 24.90 -12.72 -1.40
CA TRP A 252 25.00 -13.52 -2.62
C TRP A 252 25.98 -14.69 -2.52
N ASP A 253 27.06 -14.53 -1.73
CA ASP A 253 28.10 -15.53 -1.48
C ASP A 253 27.76 -16.54 -0.37
N GLY A 254 26.56 -16.52 0.20
CA GLY A 254 26.12 -17.42 1.28
C GLY A 254 26.69 -17.11 2.65
N LYS A 255 27.40 -15.99 2.82
CA LYS A 255 27.94 -15.57 4.13
C LYS A 255 27.03 -14.66 4.90
N GLY A 256 25.76 -14.55 4.47
CA GLY A 256 24.70 -13.79 5.11
C GLY A 256 24.05 -14.52 6.27
N PHE A 257 22.94 -14.01 6.73
CA PHE A 257 22.10 -14.57 7.78
C PHE A 257 20.63 -14.25 7.51
N PRO A 258 19.68 -15.00 8.07
CA PRO A 258 19.83 -16.07 9.08
C PRO A 258 20.07 -17.47 8.49
N ASP A 259 19.78 -17.69 7.19
CA ASP A 259 19.71 -19.03 6.59
C ASP A 259 20.93 -19.38 5.73
N SER A 260 21.84 -18.42 5.50
CA SER A 260 23.02 -18.56 4.63
C SER A 260 22.66 -18.96 3.19
N LEU A 261 21.60 -18.37 2.66
CA LEU A 261 21.13 -18.60 1.29
C LEU A 261 22.14 -18.11 0.26
N VAL A 262 22.25 -18.83 -0.87
CA VAL A 262 23.24 -18.51 -1.92
C VAL A 262 22.55 -18.07 -3.21
N GLY A 263 23.03 -16.99 -3.78
CA GLY A 263 22.62 -16.55 -5.11
C GLY A 263 21.11 -16.34 -5.25
N ARG A 264 20.46 -17.06 -6.17
CA ARG A 264 19.02 -16.93 -6.46
C ARG A 264 18.10 -17.63 -5.46
N GLU A 265 18.63 -18.37 -4.49
CA GLU A 265 17.84 -18.84 -3.35
C GLU A 265 17.34 -17.68 -2.50
N ILE A 266 18.09 -16.56 -2.50
CA ILE A 266 17.69 -15.33 -1.83
C ILE A 266 16.51 -14.73 -2.60
N PRO A 267 15.36 -14.48 -1.93
CA PRO A 267 14.19 -13.86 -2.57
C PRO A 267 14.53 -12.53 -3.26
N LEU A 268 13.93 -12.28 -4.43
CA LEU A 268 14.23 -11.06 -5.22
C LEU A 268 14.09 -9.78 -4.38
N MET A 269 13.00 -9.66 -3.61
CA MET A 269 12.76 -8.49 -2.75
C MET A 269 13.87 -8.32 -1.71
N ALA A 270 14.38 -9.40 -1.14
CA ALA A 270 15.49 -9.36 -0.18
C ALA A 270 16.79 -8.89 -0.85
N ARG A 271 17.10 -9.38 -2.07
CA ARG A 271 18.28 -8.92 -2.84
C ARG A 271 18.21 -7.43 -3.17
N ILE A 272 17.02 -6.92 -3.52
CA ILE A 272 16.78 -5.50 -3.77
C ILE A 272 16.99 -4.69 -2.47
N LEU A 273 16.38 -5.12 -1.36
CA LEU A 273 16.52 -4.45 -0.06
C LEU A 273 17.97 -4.43 0.43
N SER A 274 18.71 -5.52 0.29
CA SER A 274 20.12 -5.60 0.70
C SER A 274 21.00 -4.55 0.03
N ILE A 275 20.76 -4.27 -1.26
CA ILE A 275 21.47 -3.22 -2.00
C ILE A 275 21.09 -1.84 -1.47
N ILE A 276 19.79 -1.58 -1.31
CA ILE A 276 19.27 -0.25 -0.91
C ILE A 276 19.64 0.05 0.54
N ASP A 277 19.48 -0.91 1.45
CA ASP A 277 19.84 -0.76 2.86
C ASP A 277 21.33 -0.45 3.00
N SER A 278 22.19 -1.19 2.28
CA SER A 278 23.63 -0.93 2.25
C SER A 278 23.95 0.48 1.74
N PHE A 279 23.27 0.93 0.69
CA PHE A 279 23.43 2.28 0.15
C PHE A 279 23.01 3.34 1.17
N ASP A 280 21.79 3.23 1.74
CA ASP A 280 21.29 4.19 2.74
C ASP A 280 22.18 4.23 3.99
N ALA A 281 22.63 3.06 4.44
CA ALA A 281 23.56 2.95 5.57
C ALA A 281 24.90 3.66 5.32
N MET A 282 25.36 3.76 4.09
CA MET A 282 26.62 4.42 3.74
C MET A 282 26.48 5.92 3.52
N VAL A 283 25.33 6.41 3.05
CA VAL A 283 25.08 7.84 2.81
C VAL A 283 24.50 8.55 4.02
N SER A 284 23.98 7.82 5.01
CA SER A 284 23.42 8.37 6.24
C SER A 284 24.50 8.68 7.28
N VAL A 285 24.26 9.71 8.12
CA VAL A 285 25.14 10.04 9.26
C VAL A 285 25.07 8.93 10.30
N ARG A 286 26.22 8.43 10.74
CA ARG A 286 26.33 7.47 11.86
C ARG A 286 27.34 8.01 12.91
N PRO A 287 27.25 7.62 14.20
CA PRO A 287 28.06 8.20 15.29
C PRO A 287 29.57 8.10 15.10
N TYR A 288 29.98 7.11 14.31
CA TYR A 288 31.39 6.76 14.11
C TYR A 288 31.90 7.07 12.72
N ARG A 289 31.06 7.73 11.88
CA ARG A 289 31.40 7.94 10.47
C ARG A 289 30.65 9.16 9.92
N ASP A 290 31.41 10.10 9.34
CA ASP A 290 30.85 11.20 8.57
C ASP A 290 30.07 10.69 7.36
N ARG A 291 29.07 11.46 6.94
CA ARG A 291 28.26 11.22 5.75
C ARG A 291 29.16 11.07 4.53
N ARG A 292 29.09 9.94 3.82
CA ARG A 292 29.69 9.84 2.49
C ARG A 292 28.78 10.48 1.47
N SER A 293 29.34 11.14 0.46
CA SER A 293 28.54 11.60 -0.66
C SER A 293 27.95 10.37 -1.38
N ALA A 294 26.76 10.54 -1.96
CA ALA A 294 26.10 9.49 -2.74
C ALA A 294 27.03 8.98 -3.84
N ARG A 295 27.75 9.87 -4.54
CA ARG A 295 28.70 9.50 -5.58
C ARG A 295 29.82 8.59 -5.07
N VAL A 296 30.47 8.96 -3.98
CA VAL A 296 31.54 8.14 -3.37
C VAL A 296 31.01 6.79 -2.92
N THR A 297 29.78 6.74 -2.40
CA THR A 297 29.11 5.49 -2.01
C THR A 297 28.87 4.58 -3.22
N LEU A 298 28.32 5.12 -4.31
CA LEU A 298 28.09 4.37 -5.55
C LEU A 298 29.41 3.86 -6.18
N GLU A 299 30.46 4.67 -6.16
CA GLU A 299 31.81 4.25 -6.61
C GLU A 299 32.36 3.11 -5.74
N THR A 300 32.16 3.16 -4.42
CA THR A 300 32.54 2.09 -3.49
C THR A 300 31.77 0.81 -3.80
N MET A 301 30.45 0.87 -3.91
CA MET A 301 29.60 -0.28 -4.23
C MET A 301 29.98 -0.90 -5.60
N LYS A 302 30.29 -0.06 -6.58
CA LYS A 302 30.76 -0.50 -7.89
C LYS A 302 32.10 -1.25 -7.80
N ALA A 303 33.04 -0.73 -7.00
CA ALA A 303 34.35 -1.39 -6.80
C ALA A 303 34.20 -2.75 -6.09
N GLU A 304 33.22 -2.88 -5.19
CA GLU A 304 32.94 -4.09 -4.40
C GLU A 304 31.96 -5.05 -5.10
N GLN A 305 31.51 -4.74 -6.32
CA GLN A 305 30.46 -5.47 -7.05
C GLN A 305 30.71 -7.00 -7.12
N PHE A 306 31.95 -7.42 -7.20
CA PHE A 306 32.31 -8.82 -7.36
C PHE A 306 32.78 -9.50 -6.05
N TYR A 307 32.66 -8.83 -4.90
CA TYR A 307 33.08 -9.38 -3.60
C TYR A 307 32.03 -10.31 -2.98
N GLY A 308 30.93 -10.59 -3.73
CA GLY A 308 29.91 -11.56 -3.35
C GLY A 308 28.91 -11.09 -2.32
N GLN A 309 28.88 -9.80 -1.97
CA GLN A 309 27.88 -9.27 -1.04
C GLN A 309 26.51 -9.19 -1.70
N TRP A 310 26.42 -8.63 -2.91
CA TRP A 310 25.18 -8.36 -3.62
C TRP A 310 25.07 -9.17 -4.91
N ASP A 311 23.86 -9.30 -5.40
CA ASP A 311 23.57 -9.72 -6.77
C ASP A 311 24.17 -8.67 -7.74
N SER A 312 25.21 -9.07 -8.47
CA SER A 312 25.97 -8.16 -9.33
C SER A 312 25.14 -7.60 -10.50
N GLU A 313 24.14 -8.35 -10.97
CA GLU A 313 23.24 -7.90 -12.02
C GLU A 313 22.28 -6.83 -11.50
N LEU A 314 21.65 -7.06 -10.35
CA LEU A 314 20.78 -6.07 -9.70
C LEU A 314 21.56 -4.83 -9.28
N LEU A 315 22.77 -5.00 -8.74
CA LEU A 315 23.62 -3.87 -8.36
C LEU A 315 23.96 -3.01 -9.57
N ARG A 316 24.25 -3.60 -10.73
CA ARG A 316 24.50 -2.85 -11.96
C ARG A 316 23.29 -1.96 -12.33
N TYR A 317 22.07 -2.52 -12.34
CA TYR A 317 20.85 -1.74 -12.60
C TYR A 317 20.63 -0.63 -11.56
N PHE A 318 20.93 -0.89 -10.29
CA PHE A 318 20.86 0.13 -9.25
C PHE A 318 21.84 1.27 -9.49
N LEU A 319 23.09 0.95 -9.85
CA LEU A 319 24.10 1.94 -10.17
C LEU A 319 23.71 2.77 -11.40
N ASP A 320 23.20 2.11 -12.46
CA ASP A 320 22.73 2.78 -13.68
C ASP A 320 21.59 3.77 -13.39
N MET A 321 20.68 3.44 -12.45
CA MET A 321 19.61 4.33 -12.00
C MET A 321 20.16 5.50 -11.16
N MET A 322 21.09 5.22 -10.24
CA MET A 322 21.45 6.17 -9.18
C MET A 322 22.57 7.16 -9.58
N PHE A 323 23.52 6.81 -10.44
CA PHE A 323 24.59 7.73 -10.85
C PHE A 323 24.07 9.04 -11.48
N PRO A 324 23.11 9.00 -12.42
CA PRO A 324 22.54 10.23 -12.98
C PRO A 324 21.81 11.10 -11.95
N LEU A 325 21.20 10.49 -10.93
CA LEU A 325 20.50 11.20 -9.84
C LEU A 325 21.51 11.86 -8.90
N ALA A 326 22.60 11.16 -8.58
CA ALA A 326 23.67 11.69 -7.75
C ALA A 326 24.38 12.88 -8.37
N GLU A 327 24.57 12.88 -9.71
CA GLU A 327 25.14 14.00 -10.45
C GLU A 327 24.24 15.24 -10.45
N LYS A 328 22.93 15.07 -10.43
CA LYS A 328 21.93 16.14 -10.35
C LYS A 328 21.71 16.69 -8.94
N GLY A 329 22.39 16.16 -7.92
CA GLY A 329 22.23 16.58 -6.53
C GLY A 329 20.94 16.13 -5.86
N TYR A 330 20.13 15.29 -6.48
CA TYR A 330 18.81 14.86 -5.98
C TYR A 330 18.85 14.02 -4.68
N LEU A 331 20.04 13.62 -4.22
CA LEU A 331 20.22 12.75 -3.06
C LEU A 331 20.76 13.49 -1.82
N VAL A 332 20.82 14.83 -1.85
CA VAL A 332 21.42 15.63 -0.77
C VAL A 332 20.43 15.91 0.37
N ASP A 333 19.10 15.85 0.11
CA ASP A 333 18.04 16.27 1.03
C ASP A 333 16.94 15.20 1.23
N ALA A 334 17.24 13.93 1.08
CA ALA A 334 16.29 12.84 1.33
C ALA A 334 16.41 12.31 2.77
#